data_ae329c7df45bc3348f71830baca4b6db
#
_entry.id   ae329c7df45bc3348f71830baca4b6db
#
_cell.length_a   1.000
_cell.length_b   1.000
_cell.length_c   1.000
_cell.angle_alpha   90.00
_cell.angle_beta   90.00
_cell.angle_gamma   90.00
#
_symmetry.space_group_name_H-M   'P 1'
#
loop_
_entity.id
_entity.type
_entity.pdbx_description
1 polymer ?
#
loop_
_entity_poly.entity_id
_entity_poly.type
_entity_poly.pdbx_seq_one_letter_code
_entity_poly.pdbx_strand_id
1 'polypeptide(L)'
;KLMTLTKRRVFKLIESVCAKRNCTTISCSVGEHQETLKLTKNAAYVNNGINMEELQEVVDQTEKVAHPFTVFTLGRICYQKNPTLFNTIAELLPDVRFVWIGDGELREELKSKNIEISGWVDRTTAIKYAVNADVFLLPSRWEGLPISLLESMYMRKVCVVSNVIGNRDVIHNGENGFVCSNTEEFVKAIKEAQNGADGFTERAYQDVLNMYNTKAMAKQYSEKYDKAINTRGDSMS
;
A
#
# COMPACT_ATOMS: atom_id res chain seq x y z
N LYS A 1 6.19 14.93 -13.26
CA LYS A 1 6.92 16.22 -13.02
C LYS A 1 6.80 16.58 -11.55
N LEU A 2 7.93 16.66 -10.84
CA LEU A 2 7.96 17.17 -9.45
C LEU A 2 7.31 18.55 -9.41
N MET A 3 6.43 18.76 -8.46
CA MET A 3 5.80 20.06 -8.22
C MET A 3 6.85 21.11 -7.92
N THR A 4 6.80 22.26 -8.56
CA THR A 4 7.73 23.37 -8.28
C THR A 4 7.60 23.79 -6.81
N LEU A 5 8.69 24.30 -6.20
CA LEU A 5 8.71 24.77 -4.81
C LEU A 5 7.57 25.76 -4.52
N THR A 6 7.26 26.63 -5.48
CA THR A 6 6.15 27.61 -5.37
C THR A 6 4.78 26.90 -5.27
N LYS A 7 4.51 25.94 -6.15
CA LYS A 7 3.25 25.15 -6.08
C LYS A 7 3.14 24.40 -4.76
N ARG A 8 4.22 23.78 -4.29
CA ARG A 8 4.25 23.08 -3.00
C ARG A 8 3.93 24.02 -1.82
N ARG A 9 4.45 25.25 -1.82
CA ARG A 9 4.13 26.26 -0.79
C ARG A 9 2.66 26.68 -0.83
N VAL A 10 2.12 26.91 -2.03
CA VAL A 10 0.69 27.27 -2.21
C VAL A 10 -0.22 26.15 -1.72
N PHE A 11 0.03 24.89 -2.09
CA PHE A 11 -0.77 23.77 -1.61
C PHE A 11 -0.69 23.62 -0.08
N LYS A 12 0.50 23.72 0.52
CA LYS A 12 0.64 23.70 1.99
C LYS A 12 -0.13 24.83 2.68
N LEU A 13 -0.17 26.02 2.07
CA LEU A 13 -0.96 27.15 2.60
C LEU A 13 -2.46 26.83 2.53
N ILE A 14 -2.95 26.30 1.40
CA ILE A 14 -4.35 25.91 1.23
C ILE A 14 -4.73 24.83 2.25
N GLU A 15 -3.92 23.78 2.37
CA GLU A 15 -4.13 22.72 3.37
C GLU A 15 -4.17 23.27 4.79
N SER A 16 -3.22 24.15 5.14
CA SER A 16 -3.19 24.77 6.48
C SER A 16 -4.42 25.63 6.77
N VAL A 17 -4.94 26.37 5.77
CA VAL A 17 -6.16 27.17 5.91
C VAL A 17 -7.39 26.27 6.05
N CYS A 18 -7.49 25.22 5.21
CA CYS A 18 -8.59 24.27 5.28
C CYS A 18 -8.59 23.48 6.60
N ALA A 19 -7.45 23.02 7.05
CA ALA A 19 -7.29 22.23 8.27
C ALA A 19 -7.57 23.02 9.57
N LYS A 20 -7.51 24.36 9.52
CA LYS A 20 -7.86 25.24 10.65
C LYS A 20 -9.33 25.61 10.74
N ARG A 21 -10.17 25.17 9.78
CA ARG A 21 -11.60 25.37 9.85
C ARG A 21 -12.23 24.47 10.93
N ASN A 22 -13.49 24.71 11.25
CA ASN A 22 -14.22 23.92 12.25
C ASN A 22 -14.57 22.51 11.70
N CYS A 23 -13.54 21.72 11.44
CA CYS A 23 -13.62 20.34 10.95
C CYS A 23 -12.49 19.51 11.55
N THR A 24 -12.69 18.21 11.70
CA THR A 24 -11.63 17.27 12.06
C THR A 24 -11.03 16.68 10.77
N THR A 25 -9.71 16.80 10.62
CA THR A 25 -8.98 16.19 9.50
C THR A 25 -8.68 14.74 9.83
N ILE A 26 -9.11 13.81 8.99
CA ILE A 26 -8.87 12.37 9.18
C ILE A 26 -7.84 11.89 8.16
N SER A 27 -6.75 11.32 8.66
CA SER A 27 -5.68 10.68 7.87
C SER A 27 -5.92 9.17 7.77
N CYS A 28 -5.36 8.51 6.78
CA CYS A 28 -5.56 7.07 6.57
C CYS A 28 -4.51 6.19 7.24
N SER A 29 -3.49 6.76 7.89
CA SER A 29 -2.47 6.05 8.66
C SER A 29 -1.94 6.87 9.82
N VAL A 30 -1.25 6.20 10.74
CA VAL A 30 -0.59 6.84 11.89
C VAL A 30 0.47 7.84 11.45
N GLY A 31 1.29 7.47 10.48
CA GLY A 31 2.36 8.35 9.97
C GLY A 31 1.81 9.59 9.27
N GLU A 32 0.74 9.47 8.46
CA GLU A 32 0.05 10.63 7.91
C GLU A 32 -0.59 11.50 8.98
N HIS A 33 -1.14 10.89 10.04
CA HIS A 33 -1.69 11.64 11.17
C HIS A 33 -0.62 12.51 11.84
N GLN A 34 0.59 11.99 12.05
CA GLN A 34 1.69 12.77 12.60
C GLN A 34 2.06 13.98 11.73
N GLU A 35 2.02 13.82 10.39
CA GLU A 35 2.21 14.94 9.47
C GLU A 35 1.04 15.93 9.52
N THR A 36 -0.19 15.45 9.65
CA THR A 36 -1.40 16.29 9.78
C THR A 36 -1.40 17.12 11.07
N LEU A 37 -0.90 16.56 12.18
CA LEU A 37 -0.76 17.29 13.46
C LEU A 37 0.17 18.50 13.36
N LYS A 38 1.09 18.56 12.38
CA LYS A 38 1.90 19.74 12.09
C LYS A 38 1.09 20.89 11.47
N LEU A 39 -0.08 20.60 10.90
CA LEU A 39 -0.97 21.56 10.24
C LEU A 39 -2.12 21.99 11.15
N THR A 40 -2.71 21.04 11.88
CA THR A 40 -3.85 21.28 12.79
C THR A 40 -3.82 20.32 13.98
N LYS A 41 -4.28 20.82 15.13
CA LYS A 41 -4.48 19.99 16.33
C LYS A 41 -5.80 19.19 16.26
N ASN A 42 -6.74 19.61 15.43
CA ASN A 42 -8.01 18.93 15.24
C ASN A 42 -7.87 17.85 14.16
N ALA A 43 -7.11 16.83 14.47
CA ALA A 43 -6.78 15.72 13.60
C ALA A 43 -7.08 14.37 14.27
N ALA A 44 -7.41 13.39 13.46
CA ALA A 44 -7.56 12.00 13.85
C ALA A 44 -7.03 11.09 12.73
N TYR A 45 -6.96 9.79 12.96
CA TYR A 45 -6.75 8.84 11.87
C TYR A 45 -7.75 7.69 11.96
N VAL A 46 -8.01 7.11 10.80
CA VAL A 46 -8.76 5.88 10.62
C VAL A 46 -8.04 5.10 9.54
N ASN A 47 -7.55 3.91 9.89
CA ASN A 47 -6.85 3.08 8.92
C ASN A 47 -7.77 2.68 7.77
N ASN A 48 -7.24 2.65 6.55
CA ASN A 48 -7.91 2.01 5.43
C ASN A 48 -8.17 0.53 5.75
N GLY A 49 -9.25 0.01 5.21
CA GLY A 49 -9.61 -1.40 5.34
C GLY A 49 -10.05 -1.98 4.01
N ILE A 50 -9.80 -3.27 3.82
CA ILE A 50 -10.25 -4.02 2.65
C ILE A 50 -11.56 -4.79 2.93
N ASN A 51 -12.34 -5.02 1.88
CA ASN A 51 -13.46 -5.93 1.92
C ASN A 51 -12.94 -7.37 1.79
N MET A 52 -12.76 -8.03 2.92
CA MET A 52 -12.20 -9.37 2.99
C MET A 52 -13.13 -10.42 2.35
N GLU A 53 -14.44 -10.25 2.46
CA GLU A 53 -15.43 -11.21 1.94
C GLU A 53 -15.37 -11.22 0.40
N GLU A 54 -15.40 -10.04 -0.23
CA GLU A 54 -15.27 -9.89 -1.68
C GLU A 54 -13.91 -10.41 -2.20
N LEU A 55 -12.82 -10.11 -1.47
CA LEU A 55 -11.48 -10.57 -1.87
C LEU A 55 -11.38 -12.10 -1.76
N GLN A 56 -11.89 -12.69 -0.67
CA GLN A 56 -11.89 -14.14 -0.44
C GLN A 56 -12.67 -14.88 -1.53
N GLU A 57 -13.83 -14.35 -1.93
CA GLU A 57 -14.63 -14.94 -3.00
C GLU A 57 -13.83 -15.07 -4.32
N VAL A 58 -13.08 -14.04 -4.69
CA VAL A 58 -12.23 -14.09 -5.89
C VAL A 58 -11.05 -15.05 -5.70
N VAL A 59 -10.43 -15.07 -4.52
CA VAL A 59 -9.32 -15.98 -4.20
C VAL A 59 -9.76 -17.43 -4.29
N ASP A 60 -10.94 -17.78 -3.73
CA ASP A 60 -11.47 -19.14 -3.73
C ASP A 60 -11.86 -19.63 -5.14
N GLN A 61 -12.32 -18.71 -6.00
CA GLN A 61 -12.65 -19.00 -7.39
C GLN A 61 -11.43 -19.03 -8.32
N THR A 62 -10.23 -18.67 -7.81
CA THR A 62 -9.03 -18.60 -8.62
C THR A 62 -8.28 -19.93 -8.59
N GLU A 63 -8.12 -20.55 -9.76
CA GLU A 63 -7.27 -21.72 -9.91
C GLU A 63 -5.81 -21.35 -9.61
N LYS A 64 -5.20 -22.09 -8.69
CA LYS A 64 -3.76 -21.98 -8.41
C LYS A 64 -3.00 -22.86 -9.40
N VAL A 65 -2.21 -22.23 -10.24
CA VAL A 65 -1.39 -22.93 -11.23
C VAL A 65 0.07 -22.96 -10.80
N ALA A 66 0.78 -24.01 -11.19
CA ALA A 66 2.24 -24.06 -10.98
C ALA A 66 2.90 -22.94 -11.80
N HIS A 67 3.73 -22.13 -11.17
CA HIS A 67 4.42 -21.00 -11.77
C HIS A 67 5.86 -20.88 -11.23
N PRO A 68 6.78 -20.27 -11.98
CA PRO A 68 8.10 -19.94 -11.45
C PRO A 68 7.94 -18.91 -10.31
N PHE A 69 8.94 -18.82 -9.43
CA PHE A 69 8.94 -17.79 -8.39
C PHE A 69 8.71 -16.41 -8.98
N THR A 70 7.63 -15.75 -8.57
CA THR A 70 7.10 -14.56 -9.20
C THR A 70 6.95 -13.41 -8.19
N VAL A 71 7.58 -12.29 -8.52
CA VAL A 71 7.43 -11.01 -7.83
C VAL A 71 6.42 -10.16 -8.59
N PHE A 72 5.43 -9.59 -7.90
CA PHE A 72 4.45 -8.72 -8.53
C PHE A 72 4.28 -7.39 -7.82
N THR A 73 3.78 -6.41 -8.55
CA THR A 73 3.19 -5.18 -8.01
C THR A 73 1.84 -4.93 -8.66
N LEU A 74 0.97 -4.17 -7.98
CA LEU A 74 -0.35 -3.84 -8.46
C LEU A 74 -0.61 -2.35 -8.37
N GLY A 75 -0.97 -1.73 -9.49
CA GLY A 75 -1.33 -0.33 -9.57
C GLY A 75 -0.84 0.37 -10.83
N ARG A 76 -1.11 1.68 -10.90
CA ARG A 76 -0.74 2.52 -12.04
C ARG A 76 0.78 2.64 -12.16
N ILE A 77 1.32 2.50 -13.38
CA ILE A 77 2.74 2.75 -13.69
C ILE A 77 2.97 4.24 -13.72
N CYS A 78 3.33 4.83 -12.57
CA CYS A 78 3.47 6.27 -12.40
C CYS A 78 4.68 6.61 -11.52
N TYR A 79 5.05 7.89 -11.46
CA TYR A 79 6.20 8.35 -10.70
C TYR A 79 6.14 7.97 -9.21
N GLN A 80 4.96 7.97 -8.61
CA GLN A 80 4.75 7.57 -7.22
C GLN A 80 5.18 6.12 -6.98
N LYS A 81 4.78 5.21 -7.86
CA LYS A 81 5.04 3.77 -7.74
C LYS A 81 6.47 3.36 -8.12
N ASN A 82 7.27 4.31 -8.66
CA ASN A 82 8.70 4.14 -8.89
C ASN A 82 9.08 2.98 -9.84
N PRO A 83 8.54 2.96 -11.07
CA PRO A 83 8.81 1.88 -12.01
C PRO A 83 10.31 1.74 -12.33
N THR A 84 11.08 2.82 -12.27
CA THR A 84 12.54 2.79 -12.45
C THR A 84 13.21 1.87 -11.42
N LEU A 85 12.86 1.99 -10.12
CA LEU A 85 13.43 1.12 -9.09
C LEU A 85 12.94 -0.32 -9.23
N PHE A 86 11.67 -0.53 -9.59
CA PHE A 86 11.14 -1.87 -9.88
C PHE A 86 11.93 -2.54 -11.02
N ASN A 87 12.20 -1.80 -12.10
CA ASN A 87 13.00 -2.28 -13.22
C ASN A 87 14.44 -2.64 -12.81
N THR A 88 15.10 -1.75 -12.03
CA THR A 88 16.46 -2.01 -11.54
C THR A 88 16.54 -3.27 -10.67
N ILE A 89 15.54 -3.50 -9.81
CA ILE A 89 15.47 -4.72 -8.99
C ILE A 89 15.30 -5.95 -9.90
N ALA A 90 14.45 -5.88 -10.92
CA ALA A 90 14.25 -6.98 -11.86
C ALA A 90 15.53 -7.30 -12.67
N GLU A 91 16.28 -6.28 -13.11
CA GLU A 91 17.57 -6.45 -13.79
C GLU A 91 18.61 -7.17 -12.92
N LEU A 92 18.59 -6.94 -11.60
CA LEU A 92 19.50 -7.58 -10.64
C LEU A 92 19.08 -9.03 -10.26
N LEU A 93 17.88 -9.45 -10.67
CA LEU A 93 17.31 -10.77 -10.42
C LEU A 93 16.81 -11.41 -11.73
N PRO A 94 17.68 -11.67 -12.70
CA PRO A 94 17.29 -12.07 -14.06
C PRO A 94 16.55 -13.43 -14.12
N ASP A 95 16.73 -14.30 -13.14
CA ASP A 95 16.10 -15.63 -13.05
C ASP A 95 14.72 -15.58 -12.35
N VAL A 96 14.29 -14.43 -11.85
CA VAL A 96 13.02 -14.22 -11.18
C VAL A 96 12.03 -13.59 -12.16
N ARG A 97 10.80 -14.11 -12.22
CA ARG A 97 9.72 -13.50 -13.00
C ARG A 97 9.16 -12.30 -12.26
N PHE A 98 9.02 -11.18 -12.95
CA PHE A 98 8.36 -9.97 -12.43
C PHE A 98 7.09 -9.68 -13.20
N VAL A 99 6.03 -9.28 -12.49
CA VAL A 99 4.76 -8.90 -13.09
C VAL A 99 4.31 -7.55 -12.56
N TRP A 100 4.12 -6.57 -13.46
CA TRP A 100 3.42 -5.34 -13.10
C TRP A 100 1.95 -5.46 -13.51
N ILE A 101 1.06 -5.55 -12.53
CA ILE A 101 -0.38 -5.64 -12.76
C ILE A 101 -0.94 -4.22 -12.84
N GLY A 102 -1.17 -3.75 -14.06
CA GLY A 102 -1.61 -2.39 -14.36
C GLY A 102 -0.91 -1.77 -15.56
N ASP A 103 -1.18 -0.51 -15.80
CA ASP A 103 -0.58 0.29 -16.87
C ASP A 103 -0.37 1.74 -16.41
N GLY A 104 0.25 2.57 -17.22
CA GLY A 104 0.41 3.99 -16.93
C GLY A 104 1.43 4.72 -17.80
N GLU A 105 1.58 6.01 -17.52
CA GLU A 105 2.38 6.93 -18.32
C GLU A 105 3.89 6.65 -18.32
N LEU A 106 4.39 5.87 -17.37
CA LEU A 106 5.80 5.51 -17.26
C LEU A 106 6.07 4.04 -17.64
N ARG A 107 5.21 3.42 -18.46
CA ARG A 107 5.36 2.05 -18.93
C ARG A 107 6.76 1.80 -19.55
N GLU A 108 7.28 2.76 -20.30
CA GLU A 108 8.57 2.69 -20.96
C GLU A 108 9.79 2.65 -20.01
N GLU A 109 9.58 2.87 -18.72
CA GLU A 109 10.62 2.69 -17.69
C GLU A 109 10.86 1.20 -17.35
N LEU A 110 9.92 0.32 -17.69
CA LEU A 110 9.98 -1.13 -17.44
C LEU A 110 10.57 -1.84 -18.67
N LYS A 111 11.90 -2.01 -18.69
CA LYS A 111 12.66 -2.49 -19.84
C LYS A 111 13.26 -3.88 -19.65
N SER A 112 13.36 -4.35 -18.43
CA SER A 112 13.95 -5.65 -18.13
C SER A 112 13.14 -6.78 -18.77
N LYS A 113 13.84 -7.75 -19.37
CA LYS A 113 13.23 -8.84 -20.16
C LYS A 113 12.38 -9.80 -19.32
N ASN A 114 12.60 -9.84 -18.02
CA ASN A 114 11.89 -10.68 -17.06
C ASN A 114 10.69 -9.95 -16.43
N ILE A 115 10.32 -8.76 -16.93
CA ILE A 115 9.11 -8.03 -16.52
C ILE A 115 8.00 -8.26 -17.55
N GLU A 116 6.87 -8.75 -17.07
CA GLU A 116 5.59 -8.79 -17.77
C GLU A 116 4.71 -7.64 -17.28
N ILE A 117 4.00 -6.96 -18.18
CA ILE A 117 3.05 -5.89 -17.87
C ILE A 117 1.67 -6.36 -18.34
N SER A 118 0.73 -6.51 -17.40
CA SER A 118 -0.62 -6.99 -17.72
C SER A 118 -1.43 -5.98 -18.57
N GLY A 119 -1.06 -4.70 -18.56
CA GLY A 119 -1.93 -3.62 -19.00
C GLY A 119 -3.08 -3.38 -18.02
N TRP A 120 -4.05 -2.54 -18.41
CA TRP A 120 -5.26 -2.32 -17.62
C TRP A 120 -6.13 -3.58 -17.62
N VAL A 121 -6.38 -4.11 -16.44
CA VAL A 121 -7.25 -5.26 -16.20
C VAL A 121 -8.29 -4.90 -15.12
N ASP A 122 -9.40 -5.60 -15.12
CA ASP A 122 -10.39 -5.48 -14.05
C ASP A 122 -9.87 -6.03 -12.72
N ARG A 123 -10.55 -5.69 -11.62
CA ARG A 123 -10.14 -6.08 -10.27
C ARG A 123 -10.03 -7.60 -10.09
N THR A 124 -10.99 -8.35 -10.61
CA THR A 124 -10.99 -9.82 -10.50
C THR A 124 -9.77 -10.43 -11.20
N THR A 125 -9.48 -9.98 -12.40
CA THR A 125 -8.29 -10.39 -13.15
C THR A 125 -7.00 -9.99 -12.45
N ALA A 126 -6.92 -8.79 -11.87
CA ALA A 126 -5.76 -8.35 -11.10
C ALA A 126 -5.50 -9.26 -9.89
N ILE A 127 -6.55 -9.64 -9.16
CA ILE A 127 -6.44 -10.56 -8.02
C ILE A 127 -5.99 -11.95 -8.47
N LYS A 128 -6.50 -12.47 -9.61
CA LYS A 128 -6.05 -13.75 -10.19
C LYS A 128 -4.54 -13.78 -10.50
N TYR A 129 -4.01 -12.69 -11.02
CA TYR A 129 -2.55 -12.53 -11.19
C TYR A 129 -1.83 -12.59 -9.83
N ALA A 130 -2.32 -11.84 -8.85
CA ALA A 130 -1.72 -11.78 -7.52
C ALA A 130 -1.79 -13.12 -6.77
N VAL A 131 -2.87 -13.89 -6.92
CA VAL A 131 -3.00 -15.25 -6.33
C VAL A 131 -1.91 -16.17 -6.86
N ASN A 132 -1.57 -16.06 -8.16
CA ASN A 132 -0.54 -16.85 -8.83
C ASN A 132 0.82 -16.13 -8.85
N ALA A 133 1.21 -15.55 -7.71
CA ALA A 133 2.53 -14.93 -7.49
C ALA A 133 2.92 -15.11 -6.01
N ASP A 134 4.17 -14.84 -5.65
CA ASP A 134 4.75 -15.14 -4.34
C ASP A 134 5.03 -13.89 -3.51
N VAL A 135 5.64 -12.88 -4.11
CA VAL A 135 6.11 -11.67 -3.42
C VAL A 135 5.43 -10.43 -3.98
N PHE A 136 4.81 -9.65 -3.10
CA PHE A 136 4.34 -8.31 -3.43
C PHE A 136 5.47 -7.29 -3.22
N LEU A 137 5.88 -6.61 -4.29
CA LEU A 137 6.92 -5.59 -4.28
C LEU A 137 6.31 -4.20 -4.44
N LEU A 138 6.50 -3.32 -3.46
CA LEU A 138 6.00 -1.94 -3.50
C LEU A 138 7.13 -0.93 -3.26
N PRO A 139 7.92 -0.56 -4.29
CA PRO A 139 9.07 0.33 -4.18
C PRO A 139 8.70 1.82 -4.26
N SER A 140 7.50 2.18 -3.84
CA SER A 140 6.92 3.52 -3.97
C SER A 140 7.76 4.61 -3.33
N ARG A 141 7.70 5.82 -3.90
CA ARG A 141 8.36 7.02 -3.35
C ARG A 141 7.58 7.63 -2.19
N TRP A 142 6.28 7.44 -2.12
CA TRP A 142 5.38 7.81 -1.03
C TRP A 142 4.08 7.01 -1.11
N GLU A 143 3.49 6.74 0.04
CA GLU A 143 2.17 6.13 0.20
C GLU A 143 1.43 6.75 1.39
N GLY A 144 0.10 6.68 1.36
CA GLY A 144 -0.73 6.97 2.52
C GLY A 144 -0.97 5.71 3.35
N LEU A 145 -1.84 4.83 2.85
CA LEU A 145 -2.02 3.45 3.28
C LEU A 145 -2.51 2.66 2.08
N PRO A 146 -1.62 1.95 1.35
CA PRO A 146 -1.96 1.37 0.05
C PRO A 146 -2.86 0.14 0.19
N ILE A 147 -4.02 0.16 -0.46
CA ILE A 147 -4.98 -0.96 -0.46
C ILE A 147 -4.36 -2.22 -1.04
N SER A 148 -3.57 -2.10 -2.12
CA SER A 148 -2.89 -3.24 -2.73
C SER A 148 -1.92 -3.97 -1.79
N LEU A 149 -1.33 -3.26 -0.82
CA LEU A 149 -0.51 -3.86 0.23
C LEU A 149 -1.38 -4.68 1.18
N LEU A 150 -2.49 -4.12 1.66
CA LEU A 150 -3.43 -4.81 2.55
C LEU A 150 -4.03 -6.06 1.89
N GLU A 151 -4.39 -5.96 0.60
CA GLU A 151 -4.86 -7.10 -0.19
C GLU A 151 -3.79 -8.19 -0.33
N SER A 152 -2.54 -7.81 -0.56
CA SER A 152 -1.42 -8.76 -0.66
C SER A 152 -1.12 -9.45 0.66
N MET A 153 -1.19 -8.72 1.78
CA MET A 153 -1.10 -9.29 3.13
C MET A 153 -2.21 -10.30 3.40
N TYR A 154 -3.46 -9.96 3.03
CA TYR A 154 -4.60 -10.85 3.16
C TYR A 154 -4.44 -12.13 2.32
N MET A 155 -3.91 -12.01 1.11
CA MET A 155 -3.60 -13.15 0.24
C MET A 155 -2.34 -13.93 0.66
N ARG A 156 -1.77 -13.63 1.84
CA ARG A 156 -0.55 -14.26 2.38
C ARG A 156 0.65 -14.16 1.43
N LYS A 157 0.81 -13.02 0.77
CA LYS A 157 2.01 -12.75 -0.03
C LYS A 157 3.10 -12.17 0.85
N VAL A 158 4.35 -12.54 0.59
CA VAL A 158 5.49 -11.86 1.24
C VAL A 158 5.54 -10.43 0.75
N CYS A 159 5.43 -9.46 1.66
CA CYS A 159 5.41 -8.05 1.31
C CYS A 159 6.81 -7.44 1.47
N VAL A 160 7.35 -6.91 0.38
CA VAL A 160 8.64 -6.21 0.32
C VAL A 160 8.38 -4.77 -0.11
N VAL A 161 8.54 -3.82 0.80
CA VAL A 161 8.08 -2.45 0.59
C VAL A 161 9.16 -1.42 0.86
N SER A 162 9.04 -0.23 0.25
CA SER A 162 9.92 0.90 0.54
C SER A 162 9.66 1.50 1.92
N ASN A 163 10.73 2.06 2.53
CA ASN A 163 10.69 2.74 3.84
C ASN A 163 10.05 4.14 3.71
N VAL A 164 8.75 4.16 3.45
CA VAL A 164 7.94 5.39 3.39
C VAL A 164 6.75 5.28 4.35
N ILE A 165 6.19 6.44 4.72
CA ILE A 165 4.93 6.52 5.48
C ILE A 165 3.86 5.68 4.77
N GLY A 166 2.97 5.05 5.51
CA GLY A 166 1.95 4.14 4.99
C GLY A 166 2.46 2.71 4.81
N ASN A 167 3.61 2.50 4.19
CA ASN A 167 4.21 1.18 4.10
C ASN A 167 4.72 0.70 5.46
N ARG A 168 5.58 1.50 6.10
CA ARG A 168 6.16 1.17 7.43
C ARG A 168 5.16 1.31 8.58
N ASP A 169 4.00 1.91 8.33
CA ASP A 169 2.92 1.95 9.32
C ASP A 169 2.21 0.58 9.43
N VAL A 170 2.36 -0.26 8.41
CA VAL A 170 1.71 -1.57 8.26
C VAL A 170 2.73 -2.71 8.30
N ILE A 171 3.86 -2.55 7.60
CA ILE A 171 4.91 -3.57 7.58
C ILE A 171 5.95 -3.28 8.65
N HIS A 172 6.09 -4.21 9.57
CA HIS A 172 7.12 -4.25 10.60
C HIS A 172 8.25 -5.15 10.13
N ASN A 173 9.41 -4.53 9.84
CA ASN A 173 10.53 -5.22 9.22
C ASN A 173 10.99 -6.45 10.01
N GLY A 174 11.03 -7.60 9.35
CA GLY A 174 11.43 -8.88 9.98
C GLY A 174 10.33 -9.54 10.84
N GLU A 175 9.10 -8.97 10.90
CA GLU A 175 7.99 -9.54 11.66
C GLU A 175 6.85 -10.01 10.75
N ASN A 176 6.35 -9.13 9.87
CA ASN A 176 5.26 -9.41 8.95
C ASN A 176 5.59 -9.08 7.48
N GLY A 177 6.86 -8.76 7.17
CA GLY A 177 7.37 -8.43 5.85
C GLY A 177 8.72 -7.71 5.93
N PHE A 178 9.12 -7.09 4.82
CA PHE A 178 10.40 -6.40 4.67
C PHE A 178 10.20 -4.94 4.33
N VAL A 179 10.90 -4.05 5.06
CA VAL A 179 10.95 -2.60 4.79
C VAL A 179 12.36 -2.26 4.30
N CYS A 180 12.45 -1.77 3.06
CA CYS A 180 13.71 -1.56 2.35
C CYS A 180 13.95 -0.08 2.06
N SER A 181 15.19 0.38 2.23
CA SER A 181 15.61 1.77 2.03
C SER A 181 16.49 1.97 0.78
N ASN A 182 17.04 0.91 0.23
CA ASN A 182 17.92 0.92 -0.94
C ASN A 182 17.73 -0.37 -1.78
N THR A 183 18.28 -0.37 -2.99
CA THR A 183 18.14 -1.46 -3.95
C THR A 183 18.67 -2.80 -3.43
N GLU A 184 19.79 -2.79 -2.72
CA GLU A 184 20.44 -3.98 -2.18
C GLU A 184 19.55 -4.68 -1.15
N GLU A 185 18.86 -3.91 -0.30
CA GLU A 185 17.90 -4.44 0.68
C GLU A 185 16.70 -5.10 -0.01
N PHE A 186 16.17 -4.51 -1.09
CA PHE A 186 15.10 -5.13 -1.87
C PHE A 186 15.53 -6.45 -2.48
N VAL A 187 16.71 -6.50 -3.11
CA VAL A 187 17.24 -7.72 -3.72
C VAL A 187 17.46 -8.81 -2.64
N LYS A 188 18.01 -8.43 -1.48
CA LYS A 188 18.21 -9.36 -0.35
C LYS A 188 16.88 -9.90 0.15
N ALA A 189 15.88 -9.03 0.38
CA ALA A 189 14.56 -9.41 0.87
C ALA A 189 13.84 -10.38 -0.08
N ILE A 190 13.91 -10.15 -1.41
CA ILE A 190 13.31 -11.05 -2.41
C ILE A 190 14.02 -12.42 -2.40
N LYS A 191 15.34 -12.46 -2.30
CA LYS A 191 16.09 -13.72 -2.19
C LYS A 191 15.77 -14.48 -0.89
N GLU A 192 15.58 -13.76 0.21
CA GLU A 192 15.19 -14.35 1.48
C GLU A 192 13.77 -14.92 1.40
N ALA A 193 12.83 -14.20 0.77
CA ALA A 193 11.48 -14.67 0.51
C ALA A 193 11.46 -15.95 -0.36
N GLN A 194 12.35 -16.07 -1.31
CA GLN A 194 12.49 -17.28 -2.16
C GLN A 194 12.92 -18.52 -1.36
N ASN A 195 13.63 -18.33 -0.25
CA ASN A 195 14.08 -19.41 0.63
C ASN A 195 13.05 -19.78 1.73
N GLY A 196 11.92 -19.10 1.78
CA GLY A 196 10.80 -19.32 2.69
C GLY A 196 10.61 -18.17 3.70
N ALA A 197 9.40 -17.69 3.82
CA ALA A 197 9.02 -16.59 4.72
C ALA A 197 7.60 -16.79 5.30
N ASP A 198 7.19 -18.04 5.54
CA ASP A 198 5.80 -18.38 5.93
C ASP A 198 5.36 -17.70 7.24
N GLY A 199 6.26 -17.53 8.20
CA GLY A 199 5.96 -16.84 9.45
C GLY A 199 5.55 -15.39 9.27
N PHE A 200 6.07 -14.70 8.25
CA PHE A 200 5.74 -13.30 7.95
C PHE A 200 4.33 -13.19 7.35
N THR A 201 4.00 -14.09 6.43
CA THR A 201 2.71 -14.05 5.71
C THR A 201 1.53 -14.30 6.64
N GLU A 202 1.67 -15.20 7.61
CA GLU A 202 0.62 -15.44 8.60
C GLU A 202 0.42 -14.25 9.53
N ARG A 203 1.50 -13.63 10.03
CA ARG A 203 1.39 -12.41 10.85
C ARG A 203 0.75 -11.27 10.06
N ALA A 204 1.19 -11.02 8.83
CA ALA A 204 0.60 -10.02 7.95
C ALA A 204 -0.90 -10.25 7.74
N TYR A 205 -1.31 -11.49 7.52
CA TYR A 205 -2.72 -11.87 7.40
C TYR A 205 -3.52 -11.56 8.67
N GLN A 206 -2.99 -11.91 9.85
CA GLN A 206 -3.65 -11.64 11.14
C GLN A 206 -3.80 -10.13 11.40
N ASP A 207 -2.83 -9.32 11.00
CA ASP A 207 -2.92 -7.86 11.11
C ASP A 207 -4.09 -7.30 10.28
N VAL A 208 -4.31 -7.83 9.07
CA VAL A 208 -5.46 -7.44 8.25
C VAL A 208 -6.78 -7.85 8.89
N LEU A 209 -6.88 -9.08 9.39
CA LEU A 209 -8.08 -9.56 10.07
C LEU A 209 -8.48 -8.69 11.26
N ASN A 210 -7.50 -8.20 12.00
CA ASN A 210 -7.73 -7.45 13.23
C ASN A 210 -7.89 -5.93 13.00
N MET A 211 -7.13 -5.34 12.07
CA MET A 211 -6.96 -3.88 12.02
C MET A 211 -7.32 -3.24 10.67
N TYR A 212 -7.14 -3.96 9.53
CA TYR A 212 -7.18 -3.37 8.21
C TYR A 212 -8.33 -3.90 7.34
N ASN A 213 -9.50 -4.07 7.94
CA ASN A 213 -10.72 -4.51 7.25
C ASN A 213 -11.82 -3.44 7.32
N THR A 214 -12.81 -3.55 6.44
CA THR A 214 -13.92 -2.59 6.33
C THR A 214 -14.74 -2.49 7.61
N LYS A 215 -14.88 -3.58 8.39
CA LYS A 215 -15.64 -3.57 9.66
C LYS A 215 -14.92 -2.73 10.73
N ALA A 216 -13.61 -2.92 10.86
CA ALA A 216 -12.77 -2.12 11.76
C ALA A 216 -12.73 -0.65 11.35
N MET A 217 -12.58 -0.38 10.05
CA MET A 217 -12.62 0.98 9.49
C MET A 217 -13.96 1.67 9.76
N ALA A 218 -15.09 1.01 9.47
CA ALA A 218 -16.42 1.56 9.68
C ALA A 218 -16.68 1.88 11.16
N LYS A 219 -16.28 0.99 12.08
CA LYS A 219 -16.37 1.23 13.52
C LYS A 219 -15.59 2.49 13.94
N GLN A 220 -14.35 2.63 13.49
CA GLN A 220 -13.53 3.80 13.80
C GLN A 220 -14.15 5.09 13.26
N TYR A 221 -14.71 5.08 12.03
CA TYR A 221 -15.43 6.25 11.49
C TYR A 221 -16.67 6.58 12.30
N SER A 222 -17.50 5.60 12.68
CA SER A 222 -18.68 5.82 13.53
C SER A 222 -18.30 6.55 14.82
N GLU A 223 -17.29 6.10 15.53
CA GLU A 223 -16.80 6.74 16.75
C GLU A 223 -16.38 8.21 16.54
N LYS A 224 -15.79 8.53 15.37
CA LYS A 224 -15.42 9.93 15.04
C LYS A 224 -16.64 10.79 14.71
N TYR A 225 -17.63 10.24 14.01
CA TYR A 225 -18.89 10.94 13.73
C TYR A 225 -19.68 11.20 15.00
N ASP A 226 -19.85 10.21 15.87
CA ASP A 226 -20.54 10.35 17.14
C ASP A 226 -19.91 11.45 18.02
N LYS A 227 -18.57 11.46 18.10
CA LYS A 227 -17.86 12.53 18.79
C LYS A 227 -18.11 13.90 18.18
N ALA A 228 -18.12 14.01 16.85
CA ALA A 228 -18.33 15.29 16.17
C ALA A 228 -19.77 15.82 16.36
N ILE A 229 -20.77 14.95 16.40
CA ILE A 229 -22.18 15.28 16.64
C ILE A 229 -22.35 15.77 18.08
N ASN A 230 -21.86 15.03 19.06
CA ASN A 230 -22.00 15.35 20.48
C ASN A 230 -21.31 16.68 20.86
N THR A 231 -20.13 16.96 20.30
CA THR A 231 -19.42 18.23 20.51
C THR A 231 -20.18 19.45 19.96
N ARG A 232 -21.04 19.28 18.95
CA ARG A 232 -21.90 20.36 18.43
C ARG A 232 -23.16 20.58 19.29
N GLY A 233 -23.67 19.52 19.91
CA GLY A 233 -24.81 19.61 20.83
C GLY A 233 -24.49 20.48 22.05
N ASP A 234 -23.32 20.29 22.64
CA ASP A 234 -22.86 21.02 23.83
C ASP A 234 -22.54 22.52 23.55
N SER A 235 -22.32 22.89 22.28
CA SER A 235 -22.02 24.28 21.90
C SER A 235 -23.27 25.11 21.55
N MET A 236 -24.44 24.50 21.54
CA MET A 236 -25.74 25.12 21.24
C MET A 236 -26.66 25.20 22.50
N SER A 237 -26.23 24.69 23.62
CA SER A 237 -26.85 24.85 24.94
C SER A 237 -26.13 25.94 25.75
#